data_20462038354f284431b30d72c1368d7c
#
_entry.id   20462038354f284431b30d72c1368d7c
#
_cell.length_a   1.000
_cell.length_b   1.000
_cell.length_c   1.000
_cell.angle_alpha   90.00
_cell.angle_beta   90.00
_cell.angle_gamma   90.00
#
_symmetry.space_group_name_H-M   'P 1'
#
loop_
_entity.id
_entity.type
_entity.pdbx_description
1 polymer ?
#
loop_
_entity_poly.entity_id
_entity_poly.type
_entity_poly.pdbx_seq_one_letter_code
_entity_poly.pdbx_strand_id
1 'polypeptide(L)'
;MVNLPDIQIGHSHGAMAVNYDIESPDGKIFQLTEGTRITNIEVIAGKGRNRPIDIVDLLVDEYGGNAQEWQKVKGFGYIDLNGESYKAELHWYQEPTVGKVLWKIKPQDGGELFIDED
;
A
#
# COMPACT_ATOMS: atom_id res chain seq x y z
N MET A 1 -7.73 15.85 -1.89
CA MET A 1 -7.37 15.32 -2.26
C MET A 1 -7.18 14.32 -2.56
N VAL A 2 -7.43 14.94 -2.18
CA VAL A 2 -7.11 14.20 -2.54
C VAL A 2 -7.00 13.26 -2.80
N ASN A 3 -7.12 13.70 -2.73
CA ASN A 3 -6.92 12.89 -3.14
C ASN A 3 -6.59 12.29 -3.25
N LEU A 4 -6.50 12.88 -3.18
CA LEU A 4 -6.21 12.47 -3.57
C LEU A 4 -5.86 12.16 -3.84
N PRO A 5 -5.75 12.55 -3.52
CA PRO A 5 -5.45 12.36 -3.87
C PRO A 5 -5.09 12.19 -3.95
N ASP A 6 -5.28 12.99 -3.96
CA ASP A 6 -4.82 12.90 -4.33
C ASP A 6 -4.30 13.09 -4.18
N ILE A 7 -4.20 13.61 -4.07
CA ILE A 7 -3.72 13.78 -4.24
C ILE A 7 -3.31 13.93 -4.30
N GLN A 8 -3.29 14.72 -4.30
CA GLN A 8 -2.86 14.82 -4.59
C GLN A 8 -2.39 15.07 -4.64
N ILE A 9 -2.36 15.78 -4.52
CA ILE A 9 -1.89 16.04 -4.87
C ILE A 9 -1.70 16.26 -5.44
N GLY A 10 -1.85 16.95 -5.49
CA GLY A 10 -1.66 17.12 -6.26
C GLY A 10 -1.58 17.18 -6.75
N HIS A 11 -1.72 17.68 -7.44
CA HIS A 11 -1.58 17.59 -8.27
C HIS A 11 -1.65 17.21 -9.05
N SER A 12 -1.90 17.66 -9.48
CA SER A 12 -1.90 17.34 -10.33
C SER A 12 -1.99 16.89 -10.81
N HIS A 13 -2.47 17.15 -11.50
CA HIS A 13 -2.42 16.66 -12.13
C HIS A 13 -2.32 15.92 -12.63
N GLY A 14 -3.01 16.87 -13.35
CA GLY A 14 -2.78 15.74 -14.21
C GLY A 14 -2.46 14.47 -13.42
N ALA A 15 -2.91 13.37 -13.93
CA ALA A 15 -2.63 12.13 -13.28
C ALA A 15 -1.12 11.92 -13.21
N MET A 16 -0.60 12.11 -12.04
CA MET A 16 0.79 11.80 -11.79
C MET A 16 0.87 10.33 -11.44
N ALA A 17 1.75 9.61 -12.09
CA ALA A 17 2.08 8.28 -11.65
C ALA A 17 2.70 8.40 -10.27
N VAL A 18 2.05 7.82 -9.27
CA VAL A 18 2.61 7.82 -7.93
C VAL A 18 3.41 6.54 -7.77
N ASN A 19 4.71 6.71 -7.62
CA ASN A 19 5.60 5.58 -7.40
C ASN A 19 5.71 5.33 -5.91
N TYR A 20 5.17 4.21 -5.46
CA TYR A 20 5.30 3.79 -4.08
C TYR A 20 6.46 2.81 -3.98
N ASP A 21 7.33 3.04 -3.01
CA ASP A 21 8.36 2.08 -2.68
C ASP A 21 7.71 0.94 -1.89
N ILE A 22 7.81 -0.25 -2.43
CA ILE A 22 7.20 -1.44 -1.83
C ILE A 22 8.32 -2.33 -1.34
N GLU A 23 8.39 -2.53 -0.03
CA GLU A 23 9.48 -3.28 0.58
C GLU A 23 9.13 -4.76 0.69
N SER A 24 10.07 -5.62 0.28
CA SER A 24 9.97 -7.05 0.52
C SER A 24 10.57 -7.41 1.88
N PRO A 25 10.31 -8.63 2.38
CA PRO A 25 10.85 -9.04 3.69
C PRO A 25 12.37 -8.98 3.80
N ASP A 26 13.09 -9.13 2.68
CA ASP A 26 14.55 -9.06 2.69
C ASP A 26 15.09 -7.64 2.46
N GLY A 27 14.19 -6.64 2.47
CA GLY A 27 14.59 -5.24 2.37
C GLY A 27 14.73 -4.71 0.96
N LYS A 28 14.45 -5.50 -0.06
CA LYS A 28 14.49 -5.01 -1.44
C LYS A 28 13.29 -4.12 -1.72
N ILE A 29 13.49 -3.14 -2.59
CA ILE A 29 12.45 -2.19 -2.95
C ILE A 29 11.97 -2.47 -4.37
N PHE A 30 10.66 -2.58 -4.52
CA PHE A 30 9.99 -2.79 -5.80
C PHE A 30 9.04 -1.63 -6.09
N GLN A 31 8.68 -1.47 -7.36
CA GLN A 31 7.73 -0.46 -7.79
C GLN A 31 6.49 -1.13 -8.37
N LEU A 32 5.34 -0.49 -8.21
CA LEU A 32 4.12 -0.97 -8.87
C LEU A 32 4.28 -0.87 -10.38
N THR A 33 3.81 -1.90 -11.07
CA THR A 33 3.76 -1.85 -12.53
C THR A 33 2.86 -0.71 -12.96
N GLU A 34 3.32 0.08 -13.93
CA GLU A 34 2.56 1.19 -14.46
C GLU A 34 1.21 0.68 -14.97
N GLY A 35 0.14 1.38 -14.59
CA GLY A 35 -1.20 1.02 -15.00
C GLY A 35 -1.84 -0.11 -14.21
N THR A 36 -1.14 -0.69 -13.25
CA THR A 36 -1.73 -1.75 -12.44
C THR A 36 -2.86 -1.19 -11.57
N ARG A 37 -3.88 -2.01 -11.36
CA ARG A 37 -4.94 -1.71 -10.42
C ARG A 37 -4.80 -2.60 -9.21
N ILE A 38 -4.98 -2.01 -8.04
CA ILE A 38 -5.02 -2.80 -6.81
C ILE A 38 -6.42 -3.38 -6.70
N THR A 39 -6.51 -4.70 -6.55
CA THR A 39 -7.79 -5.41 -6.49
C THR A 39 -7.97 -6.09 -5.14
N ASN A 40 -9.22 -6.49 -4.87
CA ASN A 40 -9.59 -7.20 -3.64
C ASN A 40 -9.12 -6.47 -2.39
N ILE A 41 -9.34 -5.15 -2.37
CA ILE A 41 -8.91 -4.30 -1.27
C ILE A 41 -9.75 -4.61 -0.04
N GLU A 42 -9.07 -4.83 1.08
CA GLU A 42 -9.76 -5.18 2.33
C GLU A 42 -9.06 -4.50 3.49
N VAL A 43 -9.85 -3.82 4.34
CA VAL A 43 -9.32 -3.27 5.59
C VAL A 43 -9.16 -4.42 6.58
N ILE A 44 -7.97 -4.58 7.13
CA ILE A 44 -7.66 -5.68 8.03
C ILE A 44 -7.44 -5.24 9.47
N ALA A 45 -7.26 -3.94 9.72
CA ALA A 45 -7.16 -3.41 11.08
C ALA A 45 -7.44 -1.91 11.04
N GLY A 46 -7.78 -1.34 12.19
CA GLY A 46 -8.05 0.09 12.32
C GLY A 46 -9.50 0.42 12.07
N LYS A 47 -9.75 1.60 11.52
CA LYS A 47 -11.11 2.08 11.32
C LYS A 47 -11.91 1.12 10.46
N GLY A 48 -13.09 0.74 10.94
CA GLY A 48 -13.97 -0.19 10.25
C GLY A 48 -13.77 -1.65 10.62
N ARG A 49 -12.82 -1.94 11.51
CA ARG A 49 -12.59 -3.30 11.98
C ARG A 49 -12.45 -3.31 13.51
N ASN A 50 -12.70 -4.47 14.12
CA ASN A 50 -12.55 -4.64 15.56
C ASN A 50 -11.12 -4.97 15.97
N ARG A 51 -10.17 -4.73 15.10
CA ARG A 51 -8.77 -5.02 15.36
C ARG A 51 -7.99 -3.72 15.33
N PRO A 52 -7.31 -3.34 16.42
CA PRO A 52 -6.51 -2.12 16.42
C PRO A 52 -5.25 -2.31 15.59
N ILE A 53 -4.69 -1.18 15.13
CA ILE A 53 -3.39 -1.17 14.50
C ILE A 53 -2.33 -1.05 15.59
N ASP A 54 -1.42 -2.02 15.68
CA ASP A 54 -0.42 -2.06 16.73
C ASP A 54 0.50 -0.84 16.71
N ILE A 55 0.79 -0.30 15.52
CA ILE A 55 1.74 0.79 15.37
C ILE A 55 1.08 2.15 15.15
N VAL A 56 -0.18 2.32 15.57
CA VAL A 56 -0.92 3.55 15.28
C VAL A 56 -0.21 4.79 15.84
N ASP A 57 0.39 4.69 17.02
CA ASP A 57 1.11 5.82 17.61
C ASP A 57 2.31 6.21 16.76
N LEU A 58 3.00 5.21 16.24
CA LEU A 58 4.14 5.44 15.34
C LEU A 58 3.69 6.11 14.05
N LEU A 59 2.56 5.66 13.49
CA LEU A 59 2.01 6.25 12.27
C LEU A 59 1.67 7.72 12.48
N VAL A 60 1.04 8.06 13.58
CA VAL A 60 0.68 9.44 13.89
C VAL A 60 1.94 10.28 14.09
N ASP A 61 2.92 9.76 14.84
CA ASP A 61 4.17 10.48 15.06
C ASP A 61 4.91 10.75 13.76
N GLU A 62 4.94 9.79 12.87
CA GLU A 62 5.75 9.87 11.65
C GLU A 62 5.02 10.64 10.54
N TYR A 63 3.73 10.42 10.39
CA TYR A 63 2.98 10.92 9.24
C TYR A 63 1.87 11.90 9.61
N GLY A 64 1.47 11.94 10.86
CA GLY A 64 0.34 12.75 11.30
C GLY A 64 -0.97 12.04 11.12
N GLY A 65 -2.00 12.79 10.78
CA GLY A 65 -3.34 12.26 10.62
C GLY A 65 -4.02 11.99 11.95
N ASN A 66 -5.22 11.45 11.86
CA ASN A 66 -6.05 11.15 13.03
C ASN A 66 -5.90 9.67 13.38
N ALA A 67 -5.49 9.38 14.62
CA ALA A 67 -5.28 8.01 15.06
C ALA A 67 -6.50 7.12 14.80
N GLN A 68 -7.70 7.68 14.90
CA GLN A 68 -8.93 6.91 14.74
C GLN A 68 -9.30 6.68 13.27
N GLU A 69 -8.64 7.37 12.34
CA GLU A 69 -8.92 7.23 10.92
C GLU A 69 -7.92 6.33 10.20
N TRP A 70 -6.84 5.96 10.86
CA TRP A 70 -5.85 5.08 10.25
C TRP A 70 -6.40 3.68 10.01
N GLN A 71 -6.04 3.12 8.86
CA GLN A 71 -6.44 1.76 8.48
C GLN A 71 -5.22 1.00 7.99
N LYS A 72 -5.15 -0.28 8.34
CA LYS A 72 -4.22 -1.22 7.71
C LYS A 72 -5.00 -1.98 6.64
N VAL A 73 -4.46 -2.04 5.43
CA VAL A 73 -5.21 -2.51 4.27
C VAL A 73 -4.37 -3.51 3.50
N LYS A 74 -5.04 -4.46 2.86
CA LYS A 74 -4.38 -5.37 1.93
C LYS A 74 -5.08 -5.32 0.58
N GLY A 75 -4.36 -5.73 -0.45
CA GLY A 75 -4.89 -5.85 -1.79
C GLY A 75 -3.89 -6.57 -2.67
N PHE A 76 -4.24 -6.74 -3.94
CA PHE A 76 -3.38 -7.43 -4.90
C PHE A 76 -3.05 -6.50 -6.04
N GLY A 77 -1.79 -6.48 -6.45
CA GLY A 77 -1.35 -5.66 -7.56
C GLY A 77 -0.13 -6.27 -8.21
N TYR A 78 0.31 -5.64 -9.30
CA TYR A 78 1.48 -6.12 -10.04
C TYR A 78 2.67 -5.24 -9.74
N ILE A 79 3.82 -5.85 -9.57
CA ILE A 79 5.07 -5.13 -9.34
C ILE A 79 6.07 -5.55 -10.40
N ASP A 80 6.99 -4.62 -10.72
CA ASP A 80 8.00 -4.85 -11.75
C ASP A 80 9.22 -5.52 -11.18
N LEU A 81 9.70 -6.53 -11.89
CA LEU A 81 10.96 -7.19 -11.59
C LEU A 81 11.64 -7.51 -12.91
N ASN A 82 12.77 -6.86 -13.16
CA ASN A 82 13.59 -7.10 -14.37
C ASN A 82 12.79 -6.97 -15.66
N GLY A 83 11.89 -5.98 -15.71
CA GLY A 83 11.09 -5.73 -16.90
C GLY A 83 9.84 -6.56 -17.05
N GLU A 84 9.56 -7.42 -16.09
CA GLU A 84 8.35 -8.24 -16.08
C GLU A 84 7.48 -7.90 -14.91
N SER A 85 6.16 -8.13 -15.05
CA SER A 85 5.18 -7.84 -14.01
C SER A 85 4.79 -9.12 -13.31
N TYR A 86 4.75 -9.06 -11.99
CA TYR A 86 4.36 -10.21 -11.17
C TYR A 86 3.30 -9.79 -10.18
N LYS A 87 2.30 -10.61 -9.98
CA LYS A 87 1.23 -10.35 -9.03
C LYS A 87 1.72 -10.62 -7.61
N ALA A 88 1.38 -9.72 -6.70
CA ALA A 88 1.78 -9.84 -5.31
C ALA A 88 0.65 -9.39 -4.40
N GLU A 89 0.64 -9.94 -3.19
CA GLU A 89 -0.24 -9.43 -2.14
C GLU A 89 0.48 -8.27 -1.45
N LEU A 90 -0.21 -7.13 -1.39
CA LEU A 90 0.37 -5.90 -0.87
C LEU A 90 -0.35 -5.48 0.39
N HIS A 91 0.39 -4.95 1.34
CA HIS A 91 -0.15 -4.38 2.57
C HIS A 91 0.34 -2.96 2.69
N TRP A 92 -0.53 -2.07 3.17
CA TRP A 92 -0.16 -0.68 3.39
C TRP A 92 -1.01 -0.10 4.51
N TYR A 93 -0.64 1.09 4.95
CA TYR A 93 -1.46 1.86 5.89
C TYR A 93 -1.98 3.09 5.17
N GLN A 94 -3.17 3.54 5.56
CA GLN A 94 -3.75 4.72 4.95
C GLN A 94 -4.58 5.52 5.94
N GLU A 95 -4.63 6.84 5.66
CA GLU A 95 -5.44 7.77 6.43
C GLU A 95 -5.86 8.89 5.46
N PRO A 96 -7.09 9.42 5.57
CA PRO A 96 -7.65 10.30 4.53
C PRO A 96 -6.81 11.54 4.19
N THR A 97 -6.13 12.14 5.17
CA THR A 97 -5.34 13.35 4.91
C THR A 97 -3.89 13.05 4.57
N VAL A 98 -3.40 11.89 4.98
CA VAL A 98 -2.01 11.48 4.74
C VAL A 98 -1.85 10.74 3.43
N GLY A 99 -2.81 9.88 3.11
CA GLY A 99 -2.70 8.99 1.96
C GLY A 99 -2.20 7.61 2.37
N LYS A 100 -1.55 6.94 1.43
CA LYS A 100 -1.08 5.56 1.62
C LYS A 100 0.42 5.54 1.86
N VAL A 101 0.83 4.81 2.90
CA VAL A 101 2.24 4.76 3.32
C VAL A 101 2.64 3.34 3.68
N LEU A 102 3.93 3.11 3.75
CA LEU A 102 4.55 1.86 4.25
C LEU A 102 4.06 0.63 3.50
N TRP A 103 4.18 0.67 2.19
CA TRP A 103 3.81 -0.45 1.34
C TRP A 103 4.77 -1.61 1.52
N LYS A 104 4.22 -2.80 1.68
CA LYS A 104 5.02 -4.02 1.83
C LYS A 104 4.40 -5.16 1.03
N ILE A 105 5.27 -6.06 0.56
CA ILE A 105 4.83 -7.31 -0.05
C ILE A 105 4.66 -8.33 1.06
N LYS A 106 3.50 -8.97 1.09
CA LYS A 106 3.29 -10.07 2.02
C LYS A 106 3.71 -11.39 1.37
N PRO A 107 4.65 -12.13 1.96
CA PRO A 107 5.05 -13.42 1.40
C PRO A 107 3.89 -14.40 1.38
N GLN A 108 3.85 -15.23 0.35
CA GLN A 108 2.88 -16.31 0.25
C GLN A 108 3.37 -17.54 1.00
N ASP A 109 2.54 -18.55 1.08
CA ASP A 109 2.93 -19.79 1.71
C ASP A 109 4.19 -20.33 1.02
N GLY A 110 5.16 -20.77 1.82
CA GLY A 110 6.44 -21.20 1.31
C GLY A 110 7.45 -20.08 1.12
N GLY A 111 7.09 -18.84 1.47
CA GLY A 111 8.01 -17.70 1.43
C GLY A 111 8.14 -17.03 0.08
N GLU A 112 7.36 -17.43 -0.91
CA GLU A 112 7.40 -16.81 -2.23
C GLU A 112 6.77 -15.43 -2.18
N LEU A 113 7.35 -14.48 -2.92
CA LEU A 113 6.84 -13.11 -2.95
C LEU A 113 5.71 -12.92 -3.95
N PHE A 114 5.68 -13.72 -5.01
CA PHE A 114 4.74 -13.52 -6.10
C PHE A 114 3.73 -14.65 -6.15
N ILE A 115 2.53 -14.30 -6.62
CA ILE A 115 1.43 -15.23 -6.73
C ILE A 115 1.53 -15.92 -8.09
N ASP A 116 1.46 -17.26 -8.06
CA ASP A 116 1.48 -18.05 -9.27
C ASP A 116 0.11 -17.98 -9.93
N GLU A 117 0.08 -17.52 -11.18
CA GLU A 117 -1.17 -17.35 -11.92
C GLU A 117 -1.21 -18.34 -13.09
N ASP A 118 -1.57 -19.54 -12.81
CA ASP A 118 -1.75 -20.51 -13.87
C ASP A 118 -3.15 -20.46 -14.46
#